data_e9c072aceb907837ae272b1a5456fc0f
#
_entry.id   e9c072aceb907837ae272b1a5456fc0f
#
_cell.length_a   1.000
_cell.length_b   1.000
_cell.length_c   1.000
_cell.angle_alpha   90.00
_cell.angle_beta   90.00
_cell.angle_gamma   90.00
#
_symmetry.space_group_name_H-M   'P 1'
#
loop_
_entity.id
_entity.type
_entity.pdbx_description
1 polymer ?
#
loop_
_entity_poly.entity_id
_entity_poly.type
_entity_poly.pdbx_seq_one_letter_code
_entity_poly.pdbx_strand_id
1 'polypeptide(L)'
;SAYGESPFFEYYQDDIRPFFEKKYEFLFDFNMETTEKMIELLDIRPKISITEEYILSEERRVKSEETTFGGQGESQFDSIADHKVQSSNLKVQSKEVQSIFDFRDAIRPKKPLPDAEFVPKRYYQVYGQKHGFQPNMSILDLLFNEGNEAIFYL
;
A
#
# COMPACT_ATOMS: atom_id res chain seq x y z
N SER A 1 23.28 20.17 -1.63
CA SER A 1 22.00 19.50 -1.48
C SER A 1 22.20 18.01 -1.20
N ALA A 2 21.26 17.36 -0.51
CA ALA A 2 21.39 15.96 -0.12
C ALA A 2 21.45 14.99 -1.32
N TYR A 3 20.83 15.34 -2.44
CA TYR A 3 20.72 14.47 -3.63
C TYR A 3 21.53 14.93 -4.84
N GLY A 4 22.27 16.04 -4.74
CA GLY A 4 23.01 16.58 -5.86
C GLY A 4 24.09 15.65 -6.44
N GLU A 5 24.51 14.65 -5.66
CA GLU A 5 25.49 13.63 -6.08
C GLU A 5 24.84 12.29 -6.48
N SER A 6 23.50 12.21 -6.42
CA SER A 6 22.79 10.98 -6.80
C SER A 6 22.81 10.83 -8.33
N PRO A 7 23.03 9.61 -8.85
CA PRO A 7 23.27 9.37 -10.27
C PRO A 7 22.17 9.89 -11.21
N PHE A 8 20.92 9.83 -10.78
CA PHE A 8 19.76 10.21 -11.58
C PHE A 8 19.11 11.51 -11.15
N PHE A 9 19.70 12.26 -10.19
CA PHE A 9 19.12 13.51 -9.70
C PHE A 9 18.90 14.54 -10.81
N GLU A 10 19.89 14.76 -11.67
CA GLU A 10 19.78 15.72 -12.78
C GLU A 10 18.69 15.33 -13.78
N TYR A 11 18.45 14.03 -13.95
CA TYR A 11 17.42 13.53 -14.85
C TYR A 11 15.99 13.84 -14.35
N TYR A 12 15.74 13.71 -13.04
CA TYR A 12 14.39 13.85 -12.46
C TYR A 12 14.14 15.22 -11.81
N GLN A 13 15.15 16.06 -11.63
CA GLN A 13 14.99 17.32 -10.91
C GLN A 13 13.95 18.25 -11.53
N ASP A 14 13.82 18.28 -12.86
CA ASP A 14 12.89 19.17 -13.56
C ASP A 14 11.43 18.68 -13.41
N ASP A 15 11.20 17.39 -13.26
CA ASP A 15 9.90 16.82 -12.94
C ASP A 15 9.43 17.13 -11.51
N ILE A 16 10.40 17.24 -10.58
CA ILE A 16 10.11 17.43 -9.16
C ILE A 16 10.08 18.93 -8.76
N ARG A 17 10.82 19.77 -9.46
CA ARG A 17 10.93 21.21 -9.18
C ARG A 17 9.59 21.93 -9.08
N PRO A 18 8.59 21.67 -9.95
CA PRO A 18 7.30 22.37 -9.90
C PRO A 18 6.59 22.26 -8.55
N PHE A 19 6.77 21.14 -7.82
CA PHE A 19 6.15 20.92 -6.51
C PHE A 19 6.70 21.86 -5.42
N PHE A 20 7.89 22.45 -5.62
CA PHE A 20 8.48 23.41 -4.71
C PHE A 20 8.21 24.87 -5.11
N GLU A 21 7.84 25.12 -6.35
CA GLU A 21 7.59 26.45 -6.89
C GLU A 21 6.10 26.80 -6.91
N LYS A 22 5.23 25.82 -7.18
CA LYS A 22 3.79 25.99 -7.22
C LYS A 22 3.22 26.16 -5.82
N LYS A 23 2.29 27.10 -5.67
CA LYS A 23 1.51 27.25 -4.44
C LYS A 23 0.24 26.40 -4.54
N TYR A 24 0.01 25.58 -3.53
CA TYR A 24 -1.18 24.78 -3.39
C TYR A 24 -2.08 25.39 -2.31
N GLU A 25 -3.36 25.44 -2.57
CA GLU A 25 -4.37 25.89 -1.60
C GLU A 25 -4.70 24.76 -0.61
N PHE A 26 -4.79 23.52 -1.12
CA PHE A 26 -5.12 22.36 -0.31
C PHE A 26 -3.97 21.33 -0.34
N LEU A 27 -3.69 20.77 0.83
CA LEU A 27 -2.69 19.70 0.97
C LEU A 27 -3.08 18.44 0.18
N PHE A 28 -4.38 18.20 0.04
CA PHE A 28 -4.88 17.06 -0.73
C PHE A 28 -4.44 17.14 -2.19
N ASP A 29 -4.59 18.30 -2.83
CA ASP A 29 -4.21 18.50 -4.23
C ASP A 29 -2.70 18.32 -4.43
N PHE A 30 -1.90 18.87 -3.50
CA PHE A 30 -0.46 18.65 -3.50
C PHE A 30 -0.09 17.17 -3.40
N ASN A 31 -0.71 16.46 -2.47
CA ASN A 31 -0.43 15.02 -2.27
C ASN A 31 -0.85 14.20 -3.49
N MET A 32 -2.01 14.48 -4.08
CA MET A 32 -2.49 13.76 -5.26
C MET A 32 -1.58 14.01 -6.46
N GLU A 33 -1.26 15.26 -6.77
CA GLU A 33 -0.41 15.62 -7.91
C GLU A 33 1.00 15.02 -7.75
N THR A 34 1.56 15.06 -6.53
CA THR A 34 2.85 14.43 -6.24
C THR A 34 2.80 12.91 -6.39
N THR A 35 1.73 12.27 -5.92
CA THR A 35 1.54 10.82 -6.04
C THR A 35 1.41 10.40 -7.50
N GLU A 36 0.61 11.11 -8.30
CA GLU A 36 0.45 10.86 -9.73
C GLU A 36 1.77 10.98 -10.48
N LYS A 37 2.58 12.01 -10.16
CA LYS A 37 3.91 12.17 -10.74
C LYS A 37 4.85 11.02 -10.36
N MET A 38 4.85 10.56 -9.12
CA MET A 38 5.68 9.40 -8.71
C MET A 38 5.25 8.12 -9.43
N ILE A 39 3.96 7.91 -9.59
CA ILE A 39 3.39 6.78 -10.35
C ILE A 39 3.85 6.81 -11.80
N GLU A 40 3.81 7.99 -12.44
CA GLU A 40 4.29 8.20 -13.80
C GLU A 40 5.79 7.88 -13.92
N LEU A 41 6.62 8.45 -13.04
CA LEU A 41 8.07 8.27 -13.08
C LEU A 41 8.53 6.84 -12.77
N LEU A 42 7.74 6.08 -12.03
CA LEU A 42 7.99 4.65 -11.74
C LEU A 42 7.38 3.70 -12.78
N ASP A 43 6.61 4.24 -13.74
CA ASP A 43 5.84 3.47 -14.75
C ASP A 43 4.96 2.37 -14.11
N ILE A 44 4.33 2.69 -12.99
CA ILE A 44 3.37 1.79 -12.32
C ILE A 44 1.94 2.26 -12.59
N ARG A 45 0.97 1.36 -12.47
CA ARG A 45 -0.45 1.66 -12.75
C ARG A 45 -1.38 1.17 -11.62
N PRO A 46 -1.22 1.70 -10.40
CA PRO A 46 -2.11 1.34 -9.31
C PRO A 46 -3.52 1.87 -9.57
N LYS A 47 -4.52 1.15 -9.09
CA LYS A 47 -5.89 1.64 -9.06
C LYS A 47 -6.08 2.49 -7.80
N ILE A 48 -6.22 3.80 -7.99
CA ILE A 48 -6.47 4.74 -6.90
C ILE A 48 -7.95 5.07 -6.84
N SER A 49 -8.53 5.07 -5.65
CA SER A 49 -9.88 5.55 -5.38
C SER A 49 -9.88 6.45 -4.15
N ILE A 50 -10.68 7.51 -4.21
CA ILE A 50 -10.82 8.48 -3.12
C ILE A 50 -12.07 8.11 -2.32
N THR A 51 -11.96 8.14 -1.00
CA THR A 51 -13.10 7.95 -0.11
C THR A 51 -13.72 9.30 0.22
N GLU A 52 -15.04 9.38 0.19
CA GLU A 52 -15.78 10.60 0.57
C GLU A 52 -15.84 10.80 2.07
N GLU A 53 -15.79 9.70 2.84
CA GLU A 53 -15.88 9.73 4.28
C GLU A 53 -14.64 9.09 4.94
N TYR A 54 -14.29 9.59 6.11
CA TYR A 54 -13.22 9.00 6.92
C TYR A 54 -13.74 7.76 7.64
N ILE A 55 -13.18 6.59 7.30
CA ILE A 55 -13.52 5.31 7.93
C ILE A 55 -12.57 5.06 9.10
N LEU A 56 -13.11 4.87 10.31
CA LEU A 56 -12.33 4.52 11.49
C LEU A 56 -11.69 3.14 11.34
N SER A 57 -10.50 2.96 11.91
CA SER A 57 -9.77 1.68 11.86
C SER A 57 -10.56 0.53 12.47
N GLU A 58 -11.32 0.82 13.50
CA GLU A 58 -12.18 -0.15 14.20
C GLU A 58 -13.32 -0.67 13.31
N GLU A 59 -13.96 0.20 12.55
CA GLU A 59 -15.03 -0.18 11.61
C GLU A 59 -14.53 -1.07 10.46
N ARG A 60 -13.27 -0.90 10.05
CA ARG A 60 -12.64 -1.76 9.06
C ARG A 60 -12.34 -3.15 9.62
N ARG A 61 -11.90 -3.25 10.88
CA ARG A 61 -11.67 -4.53 11.56
C ARG A 61 -12.97 -5.32 11.70
N VAL A 62 -14.06 -4.69 12.09
CA VAL A 62 -15.37 -5.32 12.19
C VAL A 62 -15.83 -5.89 10.85
N LYS A 63 -15.68 -5.14 9.75
CA LYS A 63 -16.03 -5.63 8.39
C LYS A 63 -15.18 -6.80 7.93
N SER A 64 -13.91 -6.90 8.36
CA SER A 64 -13.04 -8.04 8.06
C SER A 64 -13.37 -9.26 8.93
N GLU A 65 -13.80 -9.07 10.18
CA GLU A 65 -14.18 -10.13 11.12
C GLU A 65 -15.56 -10.72 10.79
N GLU A 66 -16.54 -9.91 10.41
CA GLU A 66 -17.86 -10.40 9.96
C GLU A 66 -17.79 -11.32 8.74
N THR A 67 -16.72 -11.20 7.94
CA THR A 67 -16.51 -12.08 6.78
C THR A 67 -15.86 -13.41 7.18
N THR A 68 -15.30 -13.51 8.39
CA THR A 68 -14.58 -14.72 8.86
C THR A 68 -15.43 -15.61 9.79
N PHE A 69 -16.55 -15.10 10.33
CA PHE A 69 -17.43 -15.82 11.27
C PHE A 69 -18.69 -16.38 10.59
N GLY A 70 -18.51 -17.22 9.60
CA GLY A 70 -19.58 -18.02 9.01
C GLY A 70 -19.20 -19.50 8.93
N GLY A 71 -18.89 -20.14 10.07
CA GLY A 71 -18.57 -21.56 10.03
C GLY A 71 -18.07 -22.16 11.34
N GLN A 72 -18.87 -22.14 12.38
CA GLN A 72 -18.78 -23.13 13.46
C GLN A 72 -20.18 -23.64 13.76
N GLY A 73 -20.55 -24.69 13.05
CA GLY A 73 -21.69 -25.54 13.40
C GLY A 73 -21.22 -26.56 14.41
N GLU A 74 -21.73 -26.48 15.63
CA GLU A 74 -21.62 -27.53 16.63
C GLU A 74 -22.29 -28.81 16.13
N SER A 75 -21.55 -29.90 16.21
CA SER A 75 -22.06 -31.25 16.01
C SER A 75 -22.90 -31.66 17.20
N GLN A 76 -24.22 -31.82 17.02
CA GLN A 76 -25.02 -32.70 17.85
C GLN A 76 -25.66 -33.75 16.98
N PHE A 77 -25.28 -34.98 17.28
CA PHE A 77 -25.76 -36.25 16.75
C PHE A 77 -27.20 -36.46 17.24
N ASP A 78 -28.16 -36.59 16.33
CA ASP A 78 -29.25 -37.52 16.52
C ASP A 78 -29.90 -37.91 15.19
N SER A 79 -30.11 -39.23 15.08
CA SER A 79 -30.60 -39.98 13.95
C SER A 79 -32.10 -39.70 13.69
N ILE A 80 -32.52 -39.80 12.42
CA ILE A 80 -33.62 -40.62 11.87
C ILE A 80 -34.16 -40.03 10.54
N ALA A 81 -34.15 -40.92 9.53
CA ALA A 81 -35.08 -41.09 8.42
C ALA A 81 -35.22 -40.09 7.27
N ASP A 82 -34.87 -40.59 6.09
CA ASP A 82 -35.48 -40.42 4.77
C ASP A 82 -36.36 -39.20 4.50
N HIS A 83 -35.83 -38.30 3.67
CA HIS A 83 -36.61 -37.72 2.58
C HIS A 83 -35.71 -37.18 1.48
N LYS A 84 -35.87 -37.75 0.31
CA LYS A 84 -35.31 -37.39 -0.99
C LYS A 84 -35.71 -35.94 -1.36
N VAL A 85 -34.77 -35.02 -1.35
CA VAL A 85 -34.95 -33.68 -1.90
C VAL A 85 -33.85 -33.39 -2.91
N GLN A 86 -34.30 -33.03 -4.09
CA GLN A 86 -33.55 -32.73 -5.30
C GLN A 86 -32.46 -31.67 -5.05
N SER A 87 -31.25 -31.98 -5.51
CA SER A 87 -30.14 -31.05 -5.58
C SER A 87 -30.44 -29.94 -6.60
N SER A 88 -30.82 -28.77 -6.10
CA SER A 88 -30.72 -27.55 -6.84
C SER A 88 -29.29 -27.00 -6.69
N ASN A 89 -28.58 -26.98 -7.82
CA ASN A 89 -27.26 -26.40 -7.96
C ASN A 89 -27.28 -24.90 -7.55
N LEU A 90 -27.02 -24.62 -6.27
CA LEU A 90 -26.60 -23.30 -5.83
C LEU A 90 -25.13 -23.12 -6.25
N LYS A 91 -24.91 -22.43 -7.36
CA LYS A 91 -23.63 -21.83 -7.67
C LYS A 91 -23.31 -20.84 -6.56
N VAL A 92 -22.56 -21.28 -5.57
CA VAL A 92 -21.87 -20.38 -4.65
C VAL A 92 -20.83 -19.63 -5.50
N GLN A 93 -21.17 -18.43 -5.92
CA GLN A 93 -20.17 -17.49 -6.41
C GLN A 93 -19.26 -17.18 -5.22
N SER A 94 -18.07 -17.74 -5.22
CA SER A 94 -16.99 -17.35 -4.34
C SER A 94 -16.72 -15.87 -4.59
N LYS A 95 -17.29 -14.97 -3.76
CA LYS A 95 -16.81 -13.60 -3.66
C LYS A 95 -15.36 -13.71 -3.17
N GLU A 96 -14.43 -13.31 -4.02
CA GLU A 96 -13.05 -13.08 -3.59
C GLU A 96 -13.11 -12.11 -2.42
N VAL A 97 -12.75 -12.58 -1.24
CA VAL A 97 -12.56 -11.75 -0.06
C VAL A 97 -11.27 -10.98 -0.31
N GLN A 98 -11.39 -9.77 -0.81
CA GLN A 98 -10.26 -8.86 -0.91
C GLN A 98 -9.87 -8.47 0.52
N SER A 99 -8.73 -8.97 0.98
CA SER A 99 -8.14 -8.54 2.24
C SER A 99 -7.80 -7.04 2.15
N ILE A 100 -8.37 -6.26 3.06
CA ILE A 100 -8.08 -4.82 3.12
C ILE A 100 -6.93 -4.63 4.11
N PHE A 101 -5.81 -4.13 3.62
CA PHE A 101 -4.66 -3.75 4.45
C PHE A 101 -4.77 -2.27 4.83
N ASP A 102 -4.68 -1.96 6.12
CA ASP A 102 -4.68 -0.59 6.64
C ASP A 102 -3.29 -0.22 7.14
N PHE A 103 -2.59 0.64 6.38
CA PHE A 103 -1.23 1.07 6.68
C PHE A 103 -1.16 2.37 7.50
N ARG A 104 -2.28 2.98 7.90
CA ARG A 104 -2.29 4.26 8.62
C ARG A 104 -1.52 4.22 9.94
N ASP A 105 -1.49 3.07 10.60
CA ASP A 105 -0.77 2.87 11.84
C ASP A 105 0.67 2.41 11.62
N ALA A 106 0.98 1.75 10.51
CA ALA A 106 2.33 1.38 10.12
C ALA A 106 3.12 2.58 9.60
N ILE A 107 2.46 3.45 8.80
CA ILE A 107 3.08 4.64 8.17
C ILE A 107 2.69 5.89 8.96
N ARG A 108 3.29 6.11 10.13
CA ARG A 108 3.07 7.31 10.94
C ARG A 108 4.37 7.82 11.56
N PRO A 109 4.51 9.16 11.80
CA PRO A 109 5.76 9.77 12.27
C PRO A 109 6.17 9.33 13.67
N LYS A 110 5.20 9.04 14.54
CA LYS A 110 5.44 8.69 15.95
C LYS A 110 4.91 7.29 16.24
N LYS A 111 5.79 6.43 16.78
CA LYS A 111 5.46 5.06 17.19
C LYS A 111 4.74 4.28 16.09
N PRO A 112 5.36 4.10 14.89
CA PRO A 112 4.78 3.27 13.85
C PRO A 112 4.60 1.85 14.37
N LEU A 113 3.53 1.18 13.97
CA LEU A 113 3.37 -0.25 14.22
C LEU A 113 4.30 -1.02 13.26
N PRO A 114 4.88 -2.13 13.73
CA PRO A 114 5.68 -2.99 12.85
C PRO A 114 4.83 -3.49 11.67
N ASP A 115 5.39 -3.40 10.48
CA ASP A 115 4.86 -4.06 9.29
C ASP A 115 5.68 -5.33 9.07
N ALA A 116 5.06 -6.49 9.34
CA ALA A 116 5.75 -7.77 9.24
C ALA A 116 5.99 -8.22 7.78
N GLU A 117 5.26 -7.65 6.84
CA GLU A 117 5.36 -7.99 5.41
C GLU A 117 6.39 -7.11 4.69
N PHE A 118 6.70 -5.94 5.25
CA PHE A 118 7.65 -5.02 4.65
C PHE A 118 9.09 -5.43 4.96
N VAL A 119 9.79 -5.93 3.95
CA VAL A 119 11.23 -6.23 4.02
C VAL A 119 11.97 -5.26 3.10
N PRO A 120 12.70 -4.27 3.66
CA PRO A 120 13.42 -3.29 2.85
C PRO A 120 14.51 -3.96 2.01
N LYS A 121 14.45 -3.80 0.70
CA LYS A 121 15.49 -4.24 -0.21
C LYS A 121 16.64 -3.23 -0.19
N ARG A 122 17.87 -3.71 -0.23
CA ARG A 122 19.05 -2.86 -0.28
C ARG A 122 19.28 -2.37 -1.69
N TYR A 123 19.44 -1.06 -1.84
CA TYR A 123 19.81 -0.39 -3.09
C TYR A 123 20.99 0.56 -2.85
N TYR A 124 21.54 1.09 -3.91
CA TYR A 124 22.63 2.06 -3.82
C TYR A 124 22.12 3.36 -3.19
N GLN A 125 22.87 3.90 -2.23
CA GLN A 125 22.64 5.21 -1.64
C GLN A 125 23.93 5.98 -1.63
N VAL A 126 23.92 7.23 -2.10
CA VAL A 126 25.12 8.09 -2.22
C VAL A 126 25.94 8.14 -0.95
N TYR A 127 25.28 8.27 0.19
CA TYR A 127 25.95 8.34 1.48
C TYR A 127 26.02 7.00 2.21
N GLY A 128 25.69 5.91 1.53
CA GLY A 128 25.70 4.56 2.11
C GLY A 128 27.07 4.11 2.63
N GLN A 129 28.16 4.56 1.98
CA GLN A 129 29.53 4.26 2.46
C GLN A 129 29.84 4.94 3.81
N LYS A 130 29.28 6.13 4.04
CA LYS A 130 29.52 6.93 5.25
C LYS A 130 28.61 6.55 6.42
N HIS A 131 27.35 6.28 6.12
CA HIS A 131 26.29 6.12 7.14
C HIS A 131 25.71 4.70 7.18
N GLY A 132 26.16 3.81 6.30
CA GLY A 132 25.51 2.52 6.07
C GLY A 132 24.18 2.69 5.30
N PHE A 133 23.56 1.57 4.96
CA PHE A 133 22.27 1.57 4.30
C PHE A 133 21.17 2.06 5.27
N GLN A 134 20.41 3.05 4.82
CA GLN A 134 19.27 3.60 5.54
C GLN A 134 17.97 3.04 4.93
N PRO A 135 17.28 2.12 5.62
CA PRO A 135 16.03 1.55 5.11
C PRO A 135 14.88 2.54 5.19
N ASN A 136 13.82 2.27 4.44
CA ASN A 136 12.57 3.01 4.49
C ASN A 136 12.73 4.52 4.24
N MET A 137 13.57 4.88 3.29
CA MET A 137 13.72 6.25 2.82
C MET A 137 12.55 6.64 1.90
N SER A 138 12.48 7.93 1.56
CA SER A 138 11.50 8.42 0.58
C SER A 138 11.67 7.72 -0.77
N ILE A 139 10.57 7.56 -1.51
CA ILE A 139 10.59 7.09 -2.91
C ILE A 139 11.51 7.95 -3.80
N LEU A 140 11.70 9.23 -3.46
CA LEU A 140 12.63 10.10 -4.16
C LEU A 140 14.09 9.66 -3.97
N ASP A 141 14.47 9.16 -2.79
CA ASP A 141 15.81 8.62 -2.56
C ASP A 141 16.07 7.42 -3.46
N LEU A 142 15.10 6.52 -3.56
CA LEU A 142 15.18 5.36 -4.44
C LEU A 142 15.26 5.78 -5.92
N LEU A 143 14.39 6.68 -6.37
CA LEU A 143 14.33 7.16 -7.75
C LEU A 143 15.62 7.87 -8.17
N PHE A 144 16.18 8.73 -7.31
CA PHE A 144 17.41 9.47 -7.61
C PHE A 144 18.65 8.58 -7.62
N ASN A 145 18.64 7.45 -6.93
CA ASN A 145 19.77 6.55 -6.87
C ASN A 145 19.68 5.40 -7.88
N GLU A 146 18.50 4.86 -8.18
CA GLU A 146 18.28 3.67 -9.02
C GLU A 146 17.59 4.00 -10.36
N GLY A 147 17.00 5.19 -10.50
CA GLY A 147 16.35 5.60 -11.74
C GLY A 147 15.21 4.66 -12.13
N ASN A 148 15.20 4.22 -13.38
CA ASN A 148 14.18 3.30 -13.90
C ASN A 148 14.18 1.92 -13.22
N GLU A 149 15.28 1.54 -12.57
CA GLU A 149 15.39 0.27 -11.84
C GLU A 149 14.72 0.33 -10.46
N ALA A 150 14.29 1.51 -10.01
CA ALA A 150 13.61 1.72 -8.73
C ALA A 150 12.45 0.74 -8.50
N ILE A 151 11.72 0.37 -9.57
CA ILE A 151 10.61 -0.58 -9.51
C ILE A 151 10.99 -1.95 -8.94
N PHE A 152 12.23 -2.39 -9.10
CA PHE A 152 12.69 -3.69 -8.61
C PHE A 152 12.93 -3.73 -7.10
N TYR A 153 12.94 -2.57 -6.45
CA TYR A 153 13.18 -2.40 -5.03
C TYR A 153 11.91 -2.10 -4.20
N LEU A 154 10.76 -1.96 -4.89
CA LEU A 154 9.44 -1.75 -4.28
C LEU A 154 8.75 -3.04 -3.82
#